data_e0fa02a89a2dea5599e65d7ae796f88d
#
_entry.id   e0fa02a89a2dea5599e65d7ae796f88d
#
_cell.length_a   1.000
_cell.length_b   1.000
_cell.length_c   1.000
_cell.angle_alpha   90.00
_cell.angle_beta   90.00
_cell.angle_gamma   90.00
#
_symmetry.space_group_name_H-M   'P 1'
#
loop_
_entity.id
_entity.type
_entity.pdbx_description
1 polymer ?
#
loop_
_entity_poly.entity_id
_entity_poly.type
_entity_poly.pdbx_seq_one_letter_code
_entity_poly.pdbx_strand_id
1 'polypeptide(L)'
;MSIRQQAVIPAEPAQVYGVLADADALSALSGMSGRPGRVEGEEFSAFNGNVTGRQVEMVPDARVVQAWRFPRWEAGVYSIVHFTLTAVDGGTRLVIEQHGEPQDWHDHIDANFPTFYLGTLVEHFSANAAG
;
A
#
# COMPACT_ATOMS: atom_id res chain seq x y z
N MET A 1 -10.44 5.31 14.53
CA MET A 1 -10.59 3.95 13.99
C MET A 1 -9.22 3.45 13.55
N SER A 2 -9.05 2.15 13.49
CA SER A 2 -7.84 1.56 12.95
C SER A 2 -8.19 0.29 12.17
N ILE A 3 -7.31 -0.04 11.21
CA ILE A 3 -7.46 -1.20 10.35
C ILE A 3 -6.14 -1.98 10.43
N ARG A 4 -6.24 -3.30 10.47
CA ARG A 4 -5.05 -4.16 10.40
C ARG A 4 -5.38 -5.39 9.56
N GLN A 5 -4.58 -5.62 8.52
CA GLN A 5 -4.70 -6.79 7.65
C GLN A 5 -3.32 -7.33 7.33
N GLN A 6 -3.24 -8.61 6.97
CA GLN A 6 -1.96 -9.22 6.61
C GLN A 6 -2.17 -10.38 5.64
N ALA A 7 -1.12 -10.65 4.87
CA ALA A 7 -1.05 -11.80 3.99
C ALA A 7 0.41 -12.17 3.72
N VAL A 8 0.64 -13.39 3.26
CA VAL A 8 1.96 -13.79 2.76
C VAL A 8 1.97 -13.62 1.25
N ILE A 9 2.92 -12.81 0.78
CA ILE A 9 3.11 -12.55 -0.65
C ILE A 9 4.22 -13.45 -1.16
N PRO A 10 4.04 -14.20 -2.26
CA PRO A 10 5.04 -15.15 -2.76
C PRO A 10 6.16 -14.46 -3.54
N ALA A 11 6.90 -13.59 -2.86
CA ALA A 11 8.02 -12.83 -3.41
C ALA A 11 8.94 -12.40 -2.26
N GLU A 12 10.18 -12.07 -2.59
CA GLU A 12 11.11 -11.57 -1.59
C GLU A 12 10.74 -10.16 -1.13
N PRO A 13 11.12 -9.75 0.09
CA PRO A 13 10.82 -8.41 0.59
C PRO A 13 11.24 -7.27 -0.35
N ALA A 14 12.38 -7.39 -1.02
CA ALA A 14 12.83 -6.36 -1.96
C ALA A 14 11.86 -6.19 -3.13
N GLN A 15 11.27 -7.27 -3.62
CA GLN A 15 10.31 -7.24 -4.72
C GLN A 15 8.99 -6.60 -4.27
N VAL A 16 8.51 -6.97 -3.10
CA VAL A 16 7.26 -6.41 -2.55
C VAL A 16 7.46 -4.93 -2.24
N TYR A 17 8.59 -4.58 -1.63
CA TYR A 17 8.93 -3.19 -1.33
C TYR A 17 8.94 -2.33 -2.61
N GLY A 18 9.56 -2.84 -3.68
CA GLY A 18 9.65 -2.11 -4.94
C GLY A 18 8.30 -1.71 -5.53
N VAL A 19 7.28 -2.52 -5.32
CA VAL A 19 5.92 -2.22 -5.77
C VAL A 19 5.21 -1.27 -4.80
N LEU A 20 5.30 -1.54 -3.49
CA LEU A 20 4.61 -0.73 -2.48
C LEU A 20 5.16 0.70 -2.40
N ALA A 21 6.46 0.85 -2.57
CA ALA A 21 7.12 2.16 -2.50
C ALA A 21 6.93 3.00 -3.77
N ASP A 22 6.43 2.40 -4.84
CA ASP A 22 6.19 3.08 -6.12
C ASP A 22 4.69 3.04 -6.43
N ALA A 23 4.01 4.16 -6.19
CA ALA A 23 2.57 4.24 -6.36
C ALA A 23 2.12 4.02 -7.81
N ASP A 24 2.97 4.33 -8.79
CA ASP A 24 2.65 4.05 -10.19
C ASP A 24 2.71 2.54 -10.47
N ALA A 25 3.75 1.86 -10.00
CA ALA A 25 3.89 0.41 -10.15
C ALA A 25 2.73 -0.33 -9.47
N LEU A 26 2.39 0.09 -8.26
CA LEU A 26 1.27 -0.50 -7.52
C LEU A 26 -0.06 -0.29 -8.25
N SER A 27 -0.31 0.93 -8.70
CA SER A 27 -1.56 1.27 -9.41
C SER A 27 -1.69 0.49 -10.72
N ALA A 28 -0.58 0.27 -11.42
CA ALA A 28 -0.57 -0.47 -12.69
C ALA A 28 -1.06 -1.91 -12.53
N LEU A 29 -0.92 -2.53 -11.36
CA LEU A 29 -1.43 -3.87 -11.12
C LEU A 29 -2.95 -3.95 -11.24
N SER A 30 -3.65 -2.84 -11.06
CA SER A 30 -5.09 -2.74 -11.20
C SER A 30 -5.49 -1.98 -12.47
N GLY A 31 -4.57 -1.82 -13.43
CA GLY A 31 -4.83 -1.12 -14.68
C GLY A 31 -4.94 0.39 -14.53
N MET A 32 -4.45 0.94 -13.44
CA MET A 32 -4.51 2.37 -13.15
C MET A 32 -3.12 2.98 -13.17
N SER A 33 -3.05 4.30 -13.07
CA SER A 33 -1.79 5.03 -13.01
C SER A 33 -1.66 5.77 -11.68
N GLY A 34 -0.43 6.13 -11.35
CA GLY A 34 -0.14 6.88 -10.14
C GLY A 34 1.09 7.76 -10.33
N ARG A 35 1.35 8.59 -9.33
CA ARG A 35 2.56 9.41 -9.26
C ARG A 35 3.43 8.86 -8.14
N PRO A 36 4.58 8.29 -8.43
CA PRO A 36 5.42 7.73 -7.38
C PRO A 36 6.06 8.83 -6.53
N GLY A 37 6.04 8.64 -5.20
CA GLY A 37 6.90 9.40 -4.31
C GLY A 37 8.11 8.52 -4.03
N ARG A 38 9.29 8.92 -4.51
CA ARG A 38 10.46 8.04 -4.50
C ARG A 38 11.35 8.22 -3.29
N VAL A 39 11.15 9.29 -2.54
CA VAL A 39 11.92 9.58 -1.32
C VAL A 39 11.01 10.09 -0.23
N GLU A 40 11.48 9.99 1.02
CA GLU A 40 10.74 10.51 2.17
C GLU A 40 10.42 11.99 1.98
N GLY A 41 9.19 12.38 2.31
CA GLY A 41 8.69 13.73 2.16
C GLY A 41 8.05 14.05 0.84
N GLU A 42 8.23 13.23 -0.20
CA GLU A 42 7.61 13.46 -1.50
C GLU A 42 6.13 13.12 -1.51
N GLU A 43 5.39 13.88 -2.30
CA GLU A 43 3.97 13.58 -2.56
C GLU A 43 3.86 12.40 -3.51
N PHE A 44 2.79 11.62 -3.33
CA PHE A 44 2.43 10.54 -4.26
C PHE A 44 0.94 10.57 -4.53
N SER A 45 0.54 9.91 -5.62
CA SER A 45 -0.87 9.59 -5.87
C SER A 45 -0.97 8.16 -6.39
N ALA A 46 -2.05 7.48 -6.05
CA ALA A 46 -2.27 6.10 -6.44
C ALA A 46 -3.68 5.92 -6.98
N PHE A 47 -3.86 4.88 -7.80
CA PHE A 47 -5.16 4.47 -8.30
C PHE A 47 -5.91 5.62 -8.99
N ASN A 48 -5.26 6.24 -9.99
CA ASN A 48 -5.81 7.37 -10.75
C ASN A 48 -6.16 8.58 -9.88
N GLY A 49 -5.42 8.79 -8.79
CA GLY A 49 -5.64 9.93 -7.89
C GLY A 49 -6.69 9.68 -6.82
N ASN A 50 -7.22 8.46 -6.71
CA ASN A 50 -8.18 8.14 -5.66
C ASN A 50 -7.55 8.14 -4.26
N VAL A 51 -6.24 7.95 -4.18
CA VAL A 51 -5.48 8.11 -2.95
C VAL A 51 -4.35 9.08 -3.23
N THR A 52 -4.19 10.08 -2.36
CA THR A 52 -3.07 11.01 -2.43
C THR A 52 -2.42 11.11 -1.05
N GLY A 53 -1.16 11.51 -1.01
CA GLY A 53 -0.47 11.64 0.26
C GLY A 53 1.01 11.97 0.12
N ARG A 54 1.75 11.62 1.17
CA ARG A 54 3.21 11.79 1.22
C ARG A 54 3.87 10.54 1.78
N GLN A 55 5.07 10.27 1.30
CA GLN A 55 5.94 9.26 1.90
C GLN A 55 6.47 9.82 3.22
N VAL A 56 6.17 9.15 4.32
CA VAL A 56 6.62 9.58 5.65
C VAL A 56 7.93 8.89 6.01
N GLU A 57 8.00 7.58 5.82
CA GLU A 57 9.21 6.81 6.11
C GLU A 57 9.37 5.70 5.07
N MET A 58 10.59 5.52 4.59
CA MET A 58 10.91 4.47 3.62
C MET A 58 12.16 3.74 4.09
N VAL A 59 11.97 2.55 4.63
CA VAL A 59 13.07 1.67 5.03
C VAL A 59 13.12 0.53 4.02
N PRO A 60 14.12 0.50 3.11
CA PRO A 60 14.17 -0.49 2.05
C PRO A 60 13.98 -1.92 2.57
N ASP A 61 13.10 -2.65 1.90
CA ASP A 61 12.78 -4.06 2.14
C ASP A 61 12.15 -4.36 3.50
N ALA A 62 11.88 -3.33 4.31
CA ALA A 62 11.36 -3.52 5.66
C ALA A 62 10.06 -2.78 5.94
N ARG A 63 9.96 -1.51 5.54
CA ARG A 63 8.79 -0.72 5.94
C ARG A 63 8.56 0.49 5.04
N VAL A 64 7.28 0.77 4.78
CA VAL A 64 6.85 2.03 4.15
C VAL A 64 5.76 2.61 5.03
N VAL A 65 5.87 3.89 5.37
CA VAL A 65 4.85 4.63 6.11
C VAL A 65 4.40 5.80 5.25
N GLN A 66 3.10 5.93 5.08
CA GLN A 66 2.52 6.97 4.23
C GLN A 66 1.42 7.72 4.95
N ALA A 67 1.34 9.03 4.71
CA ALA A 67 0.16 9.81 5.07
C ALA A 67 -0.80 9.74 3.88
N TRP A 68 -2.03 9.38 4.14
CA TRP A 68 -3.04 9.14 3.09
C TRP A 68 -4.24 10.03 3.25
N ARG A 69 -4.85 10.43 2.13
CA ARG A 69 -6.21 10.96 2.11
C ARG A 69 -6.91 10.61 0.80
N PHE A 70 -8.23 10.52 0.85
CA PHE A 70 -9.07 10.47 -0.34
C PHE A 70 -9.53 11.88 -0.67
N PRO A 71 -9.75 12.21 -1.96
CA PRO A 71 -10.17 13.56 -2.36
C PRO A 71 -11.45 14.05 -1.70
N ARG A 72 -12.35 13.12 -1.32
CA ARG A 72 -13.63 13.48 -0.68
C ARG A 72 -13.52 13.78 0.80
N TRP A 73 -12.37 13.53 1.42
CA TRP A 73 -12.17 13.88 2.82
C TRP A 73 -12.05 15.38 2.97
N GLU A 74 -12.44 15.90 4.12
CA GLU A 74 -12.25 17.31 4.42
C GLU A 74 -10.79 17.70 4.29
N ALA A 75 -10.54 18.95 3.87
CA ALA A 75 -9.18 19.47 3.72
C ALA A 75 -8.41 19.33 5.04
N GLY A 76 -7.18 18.82 4.97
CA GLY A 76 -6.33 18.63 6.13
C GLY A 76 -6.54 17.33 6.90
N VAL A 77 -7.53 16.52 6.52
CA VAL A 77 -7.75 15.22 7.15
C VAL A 77 -6.89 14.17 6.45
N TYR A 78 -6.03 13.52 7.24
CA TYR A 78 -5.13 12.45 6.77
C TYR A 78 -5.20 11.26 7.71
N SER A 79 -4.94 10.08 7.18
CA SER A 79 -4.66 8.89 7.97
C SER A 79 -3.20 8.51 7.81
N ILE A 80 -2.70 7.63 8.67
CA ILE A 80 -1.34 7.10 8.56
C ILE A 80 -1.44 5.61 8.27
N VAL A 81 -0.73 5.17 7.24
CA VAL A 81 -0.70 3.76 6.83
C VAL A 81 0.72 3.23 6.97
N HIS A 82 0.86 2.09 7.65
CA HIS A 82 2.11 1.38 7.82
C HIS A 82 2.08 0.09 7.02
N PHE A 83 3.06 -0.11 6.15
CA PHE A 83 3.30 -1.39 5.47
C PHE A 83 4.57 -1.97 6.07
N THR A 84 4.46 -3.11 6.73
CA THR A 84 5.62 -3.78 7.36
C THR A 84 5.87 -5.11 6.64
N LEU A 85 7.12 -5.33 6.22
CA LEU A 85 7.55 -6.50 5.46
C LEU A 85 8.46 -7.36 6.32
N THR A 86 8.20 -8.66 6.37
CA THR A 86 9.01 -9.61 7.10
C THR A 86 9.22 -10.85 6.23
N ALA A 87 10.47 -11.26 6.02
CA ALA A 87 10.76 -12.48 5.29
C ALA A 87 10.24 -13.69 6.09
N VAL A 88 9.52 -14.56 5.41
CA VAL A 88 8.96 -15.79 6.00
C VAL A 88 9.13 -16.92 5.01
N ASP A 89 8.86 -18.15 5.46
CA ASP A 89 8.83 -19.29 4.55
C ASP A 89 7.74 -19.07 3.49
N GLY A 90 8.11 -19.19 2.22
CA GLY A 90 7.20 -19.00 1.12
C GLY A 90 7.08 -17.57 0.63
N GLY A 91 7.80 -16.60 1.20
CA GLY A 91 7.80 -15.25 0.69
C GLY A 91 7.96 -14.15 1.73
N THR A 92 7.06 -13.19 1.68
CA THR A 92 7.06 -12.01 2.58
C THR A 92 5.71 -11.90 3.26
N ARG A 93 5.71 -11.77 4.59
CA ARG A 93 4.51 -11.36 5.31
C ARG A 93 4.40 -9.84 5.20
N LEU A 94 3.31 -9.40 4.61
CA LEU A 94 2.96 -7.99 4.55
C LEU A 94 1.87 -7.72 5.57
N VAL A 95 2.13 -6.80 6.49
CA VAL A 95 1.16 -6.32 7.46
C VAL A 95 0.82 -4.87 7.09
N ILE A 96 -0.47 -4.58 6.95
CA ILE A 96 -0.97 -3.24 6.68
C ILE A 96 -1.72 -2.75 7.91
N GLU A 97 -1.31 -1.61 8.45
CA GLU A 97 -1.98 -0.99 9.58
C GLU A 97 -2.29 0.46 9.22
N GLN A 98 -3.55 0.88 9.44
CA GLN A 98 -3.99 2.23 9.15
C GLN A 98 -4.67 2.82 10.37
N HIS A 99 -4.34 4.07 10.68
CA HIS A 99 -4.87 4.80 11.83
C HIS A 99 -5.31 6.18 11.41
N GLY A 100 -6.41 6.65 12.00
CA GLY A 100 -6.89 8.02 11.80
C GLY A 100 -7.80 8.19 10.59
N GLU A 101 -8.24 7.11 9.95
CA GLU A 101 -9.22 7.22 8.88
C GLU A 101 -10.56 7.72 9.44
N PRO A 102 -11.33 8.55 8.68
CA PRO A 102 -12.65 8.95 9.10
C PRO A 102 -13.54 7.72 9.32
N GLN A 103 -14.36 7.76 10.37
CA GLN A 103 -15.21 6.63 10.73
C GLN A 103 -16.10 6.18 9.58
N ASP A 104 -16.63 7.12 8.82
CA ASP A 104 -17.53 6.84 7.68
C ASP A 104 -16.82 6.07 6.56
N TRP A 105 -15.49 6.11 6.52
CA TRP A 105 -14.69 5.47 5.49
C TRP A 105 -14.06 4.16 5.92
N HIS A 106 -14.15 3.83 7.21
CA HIS A 106 -13.49 2.64 7.77
C HIS A 106 -13.83 1.36 7.00
N ASP A 107 -15.12 1.07 6.83
CA ASP A 107 -15.56 -0.17 6.19
C ASP A 107 -15.17 -0.21 4.72
N HIS A 108 -15.25 0.94 4.04
CA HIS A 108 -14.85 1.04 2.63
C HIS A 108 -13.36 0.72 2.46
N ILE A 109 -12.51 1.30 3.29
CA ILE A 109 -11.06 1.09 3.20
C ILE A 109 -10.71 -0.34 3.59
N ASP A 110 -11.30 -0.85 4.67
CA ASP A 110 -11.05 -2.21 5.13
C ASP A 110 -11.42 -3.24 4.07
N ALA A 111 -12.53 -3.02 3.37
CA ALA A 111 -12.96 -3.90 2.28
C ALA A 111 -12.06 -3.83 1.04
N ASN A 112 -11.41 -2.69 0.80
CA ASN A 112 -10.61 -2.48 -0.40
C ASN A 112 -9.14 -2.92 -0.26
N PHE A 113 -8.59 -3.05 0.95
CA PHE A 113 -7.23 -3.54 1.11
C PHE A 113 -7.02 -4.94 0.52
N PRO A 114 -7.91 -5.93 0.74
CA PRO A 114 -7.76 -7.23 0.10
C PRO A 114 -7.83 -7.16 -1.42
N THR A 115 -8.62 -6.24 -1.98
CA THR A 115 -8.79 -6.12 -3.43
C THR A 115 -7.60 -5.41 -4.10
N PHE A 116 -7.21 -4.23 -3.59
CA PHE A 116 -6.23 -3.37 -4.27
C PHE A 116 -4.79 -3.58 -3.80
N TYR A 117 -4.58 -4.19 -2.65
CA TYR A 117 -3.24 -4.43 -2.11
C TYR A 117 -2.93 -5.90 -1.97
N LEU A 118 -3.50 -6.56 -0.96
CA LEU A 118 -3.10 -7.93 -0.65
C LEU A 118 -3.42 -8.90 -1.79
N GLY A 119 -4.64 -8.89 -2.27
CA GLY A 119 -5.06 -9.79 -3.36
C GLY A 119 -4.31 -9.53 -4.65
N THR A 120 -4.14 -8.26 -5.01
CA THR A 120 -3.45 -7.87 -6.23
C THR A 120 -1.98 -8.28 -6.19
N LEU A 121 -1.32 -8.08 -5.04
CA LEU A 121 0.08 -8.47 -4.88
C LEU A 121 0.26 -9.98 -4.91
N VAL A 122 -0.61 -10.73 -4.23
CA VAL A 122 -0.56 -12.19 -4.25
C VAL A 122 -0.74 -12.70 -5.68
N GLU A 123 -1.73 -12.20 -6.38
CA GLU A 123 -2.01 -12.61 -7.77
C GLU A 123 -0.84 -12.28 -8.69
N HIS A 124 -0.32 -11.06 -8.61
CA HIS A 124 0.79 -10.61 -9.47
C HIS A 124 2.03 -11.48 -9.29
N PHE A 125 2.47 -11.68 -8.04
CA PHE A 125 3.68 -12.44 -7.77
C PHE A 125 3.48 -13.94 -7.93
N SER A 126 2.28 -14.46 -7.72
CA SER A 126 1.97 -15.85 -7.98
C SER A 126 2.06 -16.17 -9.47
N ALA A 127 1.54 -15.30 -10.33
CA ALA A 127 1.61 -15.46 -11.77
C ALA A 127 3.07 -15.42 -12.26
N ASN A 128 3.89 -14.51 -11.72
CA ASN A 128 5.30 -14.41 -12.09
C ASN A 128 6.12 -15.57 -11.57
N ALA A 129 5.80 -16.09 -10.38
CA ALA A 129 6.50 -17.24 -9.80
C ALA A 129 6.20 -18.53 -10.57
N ALA A 130 5.02 -18.65 -11.16
CA ALA A 130 4.63 -19.82 -11.94
C ALA A 130 5.25 -19.85 -13.34
N GLY A 131 5.73 -18.72 -13.80
CA GLY A 131 6.39 -18.60 -15.10
C GLY A 131 7.88 -18.68 -14.95
#